data_f1659b47691874bd69a1d96f3f76d4ef
#
_entry.id   f1659b47691874bd69a1d96f3f76d4ef
#
_cell.length_a   1.000
_cell.length_b   1.000
_cell.length_c   1.000
_cell.angle_alpha   90.00
_cell.angle_beta   90.00
_cell.angle_gamma   90.00
#
_symmetry.space_group_name_H-M   'P 1'
#
loop_
_entity.id
_entity.type
_entity.pdbx_description
1 polymer ?
#
loop_
_entity_poly.entity_id
_entity_poly.type
_entity_poly.pdbx_seq_one_letter_code
_entity_poly.pdbx_strand_id
1 'polypeptide(L)' 'MFTLKIETMTCNHCVSLISKALNQLQADIAFDIDLAAQTLLVQSEIDVSDVIAALETAGYPAQLQ' A
#
# COMPACT_ATOMS: atom_id res chain seq x y z
N MET A 1 -7.08 10.50 3.20
CA MET A 1 -6.55 10.18 1.86
C MET A 1 -5.09 10.56 1.78
N PHE A 2 -4.26 9.65 1.30
CA PHE A 2 -2.83 9.91 1.14
C PHE A 2 -2.24 8.98 0.08
N THR A 3 -1.11 9.38 -0.48
CA THR A 3 -0.42 8.60 -1.52
C THR A 3 0.95 8.18 -1.00
N LEU A 4 1.30 6.92 -1.25
CA LEU A 4 2.59 6.35 -0.88
C LEU A 4 3.35 5.91 -2.13
N LYS A 5 4.65 6.08 -2.11
CA LYS A 5 5.55 5.57 -3.15
C LYS A 5 6.14 4.25 -2.68
N ILE A 6 6.03 3.22 -3.52
CA ILE A 6 6.54 1.87 -3.22
C ILE A 6 7.47 1.46 -4.36
N GLU A 7 8.75 1.76 -4.22
CA GLU A 7 9.72 1.57 -5.30
C GLU A 7 9.98 0.10 -5.63
N THR A 8 9.72 -0.80 -4.69
CA THR A 8 9.91 -2.23 -4.91
C THR A 8 8.70 -2.91 -5.55
N MET A 9 7.64 -2.18 -5.79
CA MET A 9 6.44 -2.69 -6.44
C MET A 9 6.64 -2.69 -7.96
N THR A 10 7.01 -3.85 -8.51
CA THR A 10 7.42 -3.93 -9.91
C THR A 10 6.62 -4.90 -10.76
N CYS A 11 5.66 -5.64 -10.17
CA CYS A 11 4.88 -6.64 -10.90
C CYS A 11 3.51 -6.87 -10.24
N ASN A 12 2.64 -7.59 -10.96
CA ASN A 12 1.30 -7.87 -10.46
C ASN A 12 1.30 -8.72 -9.18
N HIS A 13 2.31 -9.56 -9.01
CA HIS A 13 2.44 -10.34 -7.78
C HIS A 13 2.62 -9.43 -6.57
N CYS A 14 3.39 -8.38 -6.72
CA CYS A 14 3.56 -7.38 -5.66
C CYS A 14 2.23 -6.70 -5.34
N VAL A 15 1.44 -6.38 -6.35
CA VAL A 15 0.10 -5.79 -6.17
C VAL A 15 -0.77 -6.70 -5.31
N SER A 16 -0.76 -8.00 -5.59
CA SER A 16 -1.55 -8.97 -4.81
C SER A 16 -1.11 -9.01 -3.35
N LEU A 17 0.19 -9.02 -3.10
CA LEU A 17 0.72 -9.07 -1.74
C LEU A 17 0.39 -7.80 -0.96
N ILE A 18 0.52 -6.65 -1.61
CA ILE A 18 0.18 -5.36 -1.01
C ILE A 18 -1.30 -5.30 -0.69
N SER A 19 -2.15 -5.72 -1.62
CA SER A 19 -3.60 -5.75 -1.42
C SER A 19 -3.97 -6.63 -0.23
N LYS A 20 -3.33 -7.78 -0.12
CA LYS A 20 -3.58 -8.70 1.00
C LYS A 20 -3.16 -8.07 2.32
N ALA A 21 -2.01 -7.42 2.36
CA ALA A 21 -1.53 -6.75 3.58
C ALA A 21 -2.50 -5.66 4.02
N LEU A 22 -3.00 -4.87 3.08
CA LEU A 22 -3.95 -3.80 3.39
C LEU A 22 -5.28 -4.35 3.89
N ASN A 23 -5.78 -5.42 3.26
CA ASN A 23 -7.04 -6.05 3.69
C ASN A 23 -6.92 -6.71 5.07
N GLN A 24 -5.74 -7.17 5.44
CA GLN A 24 -5.51 -7.70 6.77
C GLN A 24 -5.47 -6.60 7.82
N LEU A 25 -5.03 -5.41 7.43
CA LEU A 25 -4.99 -4.25 8.32
C LEU A 25 -6.40 -3.71 8.57
N GLN A 26 -7.19 -3.61 7.49
CA GLN A 26 -8.58 -3.14 7.55
C GLN A 26 -9.35 -3.80 6.41
N ALA A 27 -10.36 -4.62 6.74
CA ALA A 27 -11.04 -5.50 5.78
C ALA A 27 -11.71 -4.74 4.64
N ASP A 28 -12.24 -3.54 4.90
CA ASP A 28 -12.95 -2.75 3.90
C ASP A 28 -12.17 -1.50 3.47
N ILE A 29 -10.84 -1.57 3.53
CA ILE A 29 -10.00 -0.45 3.14
C ILE A 29 -10.19 -0.11 1.66
N ALA A 30 -10.35 1.17 1.35
CA ALA A 30 -10.46 1.66 -0.02
C ALA A 30 -9.10 2.19 -0.48
N PHE A 31 -8.59 1.64 -1.57
CA PHE A 31 -7.27 2.02 -2.10
C PHE A 31 -7.21 1.78 -3.60
N ASP A 32 -6.27 2.47 -4.26
CA ASP A 32 -5.94 2.26 -5.66
C ASP A 32 -4.42 2.10 -5.79
N ILE A 33 -4.00 1.17 -6.63
CA ILE A 33 -2.58 0.93 -6.90
C ILE A 33 -2.28 1.28 -8.34
N ASP A 34 -1.25 2.09 -8.56
CA ASP A 34 -0.73 2.39 -9.89
C ASP A 34 0.64 1.74 -10.01
N LEU A 35 0.69 0.60 -10.68
CA LEU A 35 1.91 -0.17 -10.83
C LEU A 35 2.96 0.58 -11.65
N ALA A 36 2.53 1.26 -12.71
CA ALA A 36 3.44 2.01 -13.58
C ALA A 36 4.13 3.16 -12.83
N ALA A 37 3.38 3.86 -11.99
CA ALA A 37 3.92 4.95 -11.17
C ALA A 37 4.50 4.45 -9.85
N GLN A 38 4.28 3.19 -9.50
CA GLN A 38 4.70 2.60 -8.23
C GLN A 38 4.12 3.34 -7.03
N THR A 39 2.84 3.72 -7.13
CA THR A 39 2.17 4.48 -6.09
C THR A 39 0.94 3.74 -5.57
N LEU A 40 0.62 4.02 -4.31
CA LEU A 40 -0.57 3.51 -3.64
C LEU A 40 -1.35 4.70 -3.10
N LEU A 41 -2.59 4.86 -3.57
CA LEU A 41 -3.49 5.87 -3.04
C LEU A 41 -4.43 5.20 -2.04
N VAL A 42 -4.40 5.63 -0.79
CA VAL A 42 -5.30 5.12 0.25
C VAL A 42 -6.38 6.16 0.48
N GLN A 43 -7.63 5.75 0.27
CA GLN A 43 -8.78 6.64 0.38
C GLN A 43 -9.51 6.52 1.72
N SER A 44 -9.21 5.48 2.49
CA SER A 44 -9.82 5.28 3.81
C SER A 44 -9.19 6.17 4.87
N GLU A 45 -9.96 6.43 5.92
CA GLU A 45 -9.45 7.17 7.08
C GLU A 45 -8.69 6.21 7.99
N ILE A 46 -7.42 5.98 7.67
CA ILE A 46 -6.55 5.11 8.41
C ILE A 46 -5.21 5.82 8.60
N ASP A 47 -4.54 5.54 9.69
CA ASP A 47 -3.25 6.15 10.00
C ASP A 47 -2.20 5.73 8.98
N VAL A 48 -1.50 6.71 8.40
CA VAL A 48 -0.46 6.42 7.42
C VAL A 48 0.65 5.56 8.03
N SER A 49 0.95 5.76 9.31
CA SER A 49 1.96 4.95 10.02
C SER A 49 1.59 3.48 10.03
N ASP A 50 0.32 3.16 10.24
CA ASP A 50 -0.16 1.78 10.27
C ASP A 50 -0.03 1.13 8.90
N VAL A 51 -0.34 1.89 7.85
CA VAL A 51 -0.23 1.39 6.48
C VAL A 51 1.24 1.13 6.12
N ILE A 52 2.11 2.07 6.44
CA ILE A 52 3.55 1.91 6.16
C ILE A 52 4.11 0.70 6.92
N ALA A 53 3.74 0.53 8.18
CA ALA A 53 4.20 -0.60 8.99
C ALA A 53 3.73 -1.94 8.39
N ALA A 54 2.49 -2.01 7.94
CA ALA A 54 1.96 -3.22 7.31
C ALA A 54 2.69 -3.54 6.02
N LEU A 55 2.99 -2.53 5.22
CA LEU A 55 3.71 -2.72 3.97
C LEU A 55 5.16 -3.14 4.21
N GLU A 56 5.82 -2.55 5.19
CA GLU A 56 7.19 -2.94 5.55
C GLU A 56 7.24 -4.40 6.01
N THR A 57 6.25 -4.83 6.79
CA THR A 57 6.14 -6.22 7.24
C THR A 57 5.98 -7.16 6.05
N ALA A 58 5.27 -6.73 5.03
CA ALA A 58 5.08 -7.51 3.80
C ALA A 58 6.30 -7.48 2.87
N GLY A 59 7.32 -6.68 3.18
CA GLY A 59 8.52 -6.57 2.37
C GLY A 59 8.48 -5.44 1.35
N TYR A 60 7.57 -4.48 1.51
CA TYR A 60 7.39 -3.36 0.58
C TYR A 60 7.52 -2.03 1.31
N PRO A 61 8.74 -1.56 1.57
CA PRO A 61 8.93 -0.25 2.20
C PRO A 61 8.25 0.84 1.39
N ALA A 62 7.50 1.71 2.06
CA ALA A 62 6.74 2.76 1.42
C ALA A 62 7.12 4.12 1.99
N GLN A 63 7.01 5.15 1.17
CA GLN A 63 7.31 6.52 1.55
C GLN A 63 6.10 7.41 1.25
N LEU A 64 5.74 8.26 2.20
CA LEU A 64 4.64 9.21 2.02
C LEU A 64 5.04 10.26 0.98
N GLN A 65 4.14 10.50 0.06
CA GLN A 65 4.31 11.54 -0.95
C GLN A 65 3.54 12.80 -0.62
#